data_ef4c0d477d685e23cc641f6c0984b0ab
#
_entry.id   ef4c0d477d685e23cc641f6c0984b0ab
#
_cell.length_a   1.000
_cell.length_b   1.000
_cell.length_c   1.000
_cell.angle_alpha   90.00
_cell.angle_beta   90.00
_cell.angle_gamma   90.00
#
_symmetry.space_group_name_H-M   'P 1'
#
loop_
_entity.id
_entity.type
_entity.pdbx_description
1 polymer ?
#
loop_
_entity_poly.entity_id
_entity_poly.type
_entity_poly.pdbx_seq_one_letter_code
_entity_poly.pdbx_strand_id
1 'polypeptide(L)'
;MARVYFHPFNASHDAAEVSAAAGKLLKHLVEAERISLRQKVPLKVHFGEKGNQTFLGPENYAGIIDFLQQKQVESCYIETNVLYGGSRNNRTIHLTTAREHGFTQLQIEIADGEVGQDYYIQEIAGRQFKKCYIASGFKPYEQLIVLAHFKGHTLAGFGGALKQLAMGFASRGGKMAQHLSAKPFIIPFLCRKCGACRQVCAVDAINLQTWWPRIDRQKCVGCAACTATCPHHAIHTNYLRFLMLGSFTAKLADYSFAAQIGKQNIYVNFAMNLTSGCDCEGRKMTPLLPDVGIFASTDPVAIDRACLDKIDEVAGKTVFGRGREILDYTEKLGMGSQQYQLETV
;
A
#
# COMPACT_ATOMS: atom_id res chain seq x y z
N MET A 1 16.17 21.00 1.48
CA MET A 1 16.45 19.83 0.64
C MET A 1 16.16 18.61 1.51
N ALA A 2 15.38 17.66 1.00
CA ALA A 2 15.06 16.43 1.74
C ALA A 2 16.31 15.57 1.92
N ARG A 3 16.41 14.82 3.03
CA ARG A 3 17.49 13.85 3.23
C ARG A 3 16.99 12.45 3.00
N VAL A 4 17.82 11.66 2.32
CA VAL A 4 17.60 10.22 2.13
C VAL A 4 18.84 9.50 2.62
N TYR A 5 18.66 8.61 3.57
CA TYR A 5 19.72 7.75 4.09
C TYR A 5 19.72 6.44 3.32
N PHE A 6 20.90 5.96 2.96
CA PHE A 6 21.06 4.81 2.07
C PHE A 6 22.07 3.83 2.64
N HIS A 7 21.70 2.56 2.68
CA HIS A 7 22.61 1.46 2.95
C HIS A 7 22.72 0.58 1.70
N PRO A 8 23.87 0.57 1.01
CA PRO A 8 24.07 -0.25 -0.17
C PRO A 8 24.19 -1.72 0.19
N PHE A 9 23.72 -2.61 -0.68
CA PHE A 9 23.99 -4.03 -0.57
C PHE A 9 25.26 -4.42 -1.34
N ASN A 10 26.03 -5.33 -0.75
CA ASN A 10 27.11 -6.03 -1.43
C ASN A 10 26.53 -7.19 -2.27
N ALA A 11 27.35 -7.81 -3.10
CA ALA A 11 26.94 -8.86 -4.03
C ALA A 11 26.31 -10.11 -3.37
N SER A 12 26.57 -10.35 -2.09
CA SER A 12 25.94 -11.41 -1.30
C SER A 12 25.50 -10.83 0.05
N HIS A 13 24.23 -10.97 0.39
CA HIS A 13 23.67 -10.62 1.70
C HIS A 13 22.54 -11.60 2.03
N ASP A 14 22.36 -11.85 3.30
CA ASP A 14 21.26 -12.66 3.81
C ASP A 14 20.20 -11.81 4.54
N ALA A 15 19.10 -12.42 4.94
CA ALA A 15 18.02 -11.71 5.62
C ALA A 15 18.44 -11.12 6.98
N ALA A 16 19.45 -11.69 7.65
CA ALA A 16 19.95 -11.17 8.91
C ALA A 16 20.74 -9.88 8.69
N GLU A 17 21.58 -9.83 7.65
CA GLU A 17 22.29 -8.62 7.25
C GLU A 17 21.34 -7.52 6.81
N VAL A 18 20.32 -7.85 6.00
CA VAL A 18 19.27 -6.92 5.58
C VAL A 18 18.55 -6.33 6.80
N SER A 19 18.16 -7.19 7.72
CA SER A 19 17.48 -6.83 8.96
C SER A 19 18.34 -5.89 9.83
N ALA A 20 19.59 -6.23 10.06
CA ALA A 20 20.54 -5.43 10.83
C ALA A 20 20.76 -4.04 10.18
N ALA A 21 20.94 -4.02 8.86
CA ALA A 21 21.07 -2.78 8.09
C ALA A 21 19.83 -1.90 8.17
N ALA A 22 18.63 -2.49 8.07
CA ALA A 22 17.36 -1.76 8.18
C ALA A 22 17.19 -1.12 9.57
N GLY A 23 17.51 -1.86 10.64
CA GLY A 23 17.47 -1.35 12.01
C GLY A 23 18.47 -0.23 12.25
N LYS A 24 19.73 -0.40 11.76
CA LYS A 24 20.78 0.63 11.84
C LYS A 24 20.38 1.90 11.10
N LEU A 25 19.83 1.74 9.88
CA LEU A 25 19.41 2.87 9.04
C LEU A 25 18.26 3.65 9.67
N LEU A 26 17.24 2.94 10.21
CA LEU A 26 16.15 3.58 10.95
C LEU A 26 16.64 4.32 12.18
N LYS A 27 17.53 3.70 12.97
CA LYS A 27 18.14 4.35 14.14
C LYS A 27 18.88 5.62 13.73
N HIS A 28 19.71 5.55 12.70
CA HIS A 28 20.46 6.70 12.19
C HIS A 28 19.53 7.84 11.77
N LEU A 29 18.49 7.55 10.99
CA LEU A 29 17.50 8.55 10.58
C LEU A 29 16.81 9.21 11.78
N VAL A 30 16.35 8.41 12.75
CA VAL A 30 15.66 8.91 13.95
C VAL A 30 16.56 9.84 14.75
N GLU A 31 17.85 9.51 14.90
CA GLU A 31 18.83 10.30 15.64
C GLU A 31 19.24 11.56 14.87
N ALA A 32 19.56 11.45 13.57
CA ALA A 32 20.00 12.56 12.72
C ALA A 32 18.91 13.62 12.51
N GLU A 33 17.65 13.18 12.31
CA GLU A 33 16.50 14.07 12.14
C GLU A 33 15.83 14.44 13.47
N ARG A 34 16.34 13.94 14.61
CA ARG A 34 15.80 14.18 15.97
C ARG A 34 14.30 13.85 16.05
N ILE A 35 13.89 12.73 15.46
CA ILE A 35 12.48 12.34 15.41
C ILE A 35 12.03 11.86 16.79
N SER A 36 10.95 12.45 17.29
CA SER A 36 10.26 11.94 18.47
C SER A 36 9.33 10.81 18.07
N LEU A 37 9.66 9.57 18.48
CA LEU A 37 8.80 8.43 18.25
C LEU A 37 7.57 8.49 19.17
N ARG A 38 6.39 8.21 18.63
CA ARG A 38 5.16 8.07 19.42
C ARG A 38 5.20 6.78 20.24
N GLN A 39 4.36 6.71 21.27
CA GLN A 39 4.28 5.52 22.13
C GLN A 39 3.90 4.25 21.33
N LYS A 40 3.07 4.40 20.30
CA LYS A 40 2.69 3.31 19.39
C LYS A 40 2.92 3.73 17.93
N VAL A 41 3.76 2.97 17.23
CA VAL A 41 4.15 3.21 15.83
C VAL A 41 3.96 1.93 15.03
N PRO A 42 2.82 1.76 14.33
CA PRO A 42 2.60 0.60 13.48
C PRO A 42 3.57 0.54 12.29
N LEU A 43 3.90 -0.69 11.89
CA LEU A 43 4.65 -1.00 10.69
C LEU A 43 3.67 -1.28 9.55
N LYS A 44 3.57 -0.37 8.58
CA LYS A 44 2.79 -0.60 7.37
C LYS A 44 3.60 -1.47 6.42
N VAL A 45 3.15 -2.67 6.21
CA VAL A 45 3.83 -3.71 5.42
C VAL A 45 2.95 -4.20 4.25
N HIS A 46 3.48 -5.13 3.45
CA HIS A 46 2.74 -5.91 2.48
C HIS A 46 3.03 -7.39 2.73
N PHE A 47 2.00 -8.20 2.99
CA PHE A 47 2.18 -9.60 3.39
C PHE A 47 2.50 -10.56 2.24
N GLY A 48 2.55 -10.08 0.98
CA GLY A 48 2.68 -10.95 -0.20
C GLY A 48 1.36 -11.67 -0.54
N GLU A 49 1.19 -12.01 -1.80
CA GLU A 49 0.06 -12.86 -2.24
C GLU A 49 0.52 -14.32 -2.26
N LYS A 50 -0.38 -15.27 -1.95
CA LYS A 50 -0.06 -16.71 -1.96
C LYS A 50 0.50 -17.13 -3.33
N GLY A 51 1.67 -17.79 -3.30
CA GLY A 51 2.40 -18.19 -4.51
C GLY A 51 3.45 -17.17 -5.00
N ASN A 52 3.46 -15.94 -4.47
CA ASN A 52 4.58 -15.03 -4.67
C ASN A 52 5.77 -15.46 -3.81
N GLN A 53 6.98 -15.44 -4.38
CA GLN A 53 8.22 -15.84 -3.70
C GLN A 53 9.25 -14.69 -3.61
N THR A 54 8.89 -13.51 -4.09
CA THR A 54 9.78 -12.35 -4.14
C THR A 54 9.34 -11.21 -3.22
N PHE A 55 8.25 -11.39 -2.47
CA PHE A 55 7.85 -10.39 -1.46
C PHE A 55 8.88 -10.31 -0.32
N LEU A 56 8.89 -9.21 0.40
CA LEU A 56 9.74 -9.07 1.59
C LEU A 56 9.15 -9.87 2.74
N GLY A 57 9.86 -10.91 3.17
CA GLY A 57 9.53 -11.69 4.35
C GLY A 57 9.75 -10.91 5.64
N PRO A 58 9.07 -11.31 6.74
CA PRO A 58 9.15 -10.60 8.02
C PRO A 58 10.52 -10.63 8.69
N GLU A 59 11.37 -11.59 8.31
CA GLU A 59 12.77 -11.68 8.75
C GLU A 59 13.57 -10.40 8.45
N ASN A 60 13.24 -9.71 7.37
CA ASN A 60 13.92 -8.45 6.98
C ASN A 60 13.58 -7.27 7.90
N TYR A 61 12.57 -7.40 8.75
CA TYR A 61 12.09 -6.32 9.61
C TYR A 61 12.52 -6.46 11.08
N ALA A 62 13.18 -7.56 11.46
CA ALA A 62 13.53 -7.85 12.85
C ALA A 62 14.35 -6.71 13.49
N GLY A 63 15.37 -6.18 12.80
CA GLY A 63 16.19 -5.09 13.32
C GLY A 63 15.41 -3.77 13.54
N ILE A 64 14.37 -3.51 12.72
CA ILE A 64 13.45 -2.39 12.94
C ILE A 64 12.61 -2.63 14.20
N ILE A 65 12.10 -3.85 14.37
CA ILE A 65 11.30 -4.24 15.55
C ILE A 65 12.15 -4.14 16.82
N ASP A 66 13.37 -4.66 16.79
CA ASP A 66 14.31 -4.61 17.92
C ASP A 66 14.64 -3.16 18.31
N PHE A 67 14.86 -2.28 17.34
CA PHE A 67 15.09 -0.86 17.60
C PHE A 67 13.88 -0.21 18.30
N LEU A 68 12.65 -0.48 17.82
CA LEU A 68 11.42 0.05 18.44
C LEU A 68 11.24 -0.49 19.87
N GLN A 69 11.51 -1.78 20.09
CA GLN A 69 11.47 -2.39 21.43
C GLN A 69 12.48 -1.77 22.39
N GLN A 70 13.73 -1.53 21.93
CA GLN A 70 14.76 -0.82 22.72
C GLN A 70 14.33 0.60 23.10
N LYS A 71 13.56 1.27 22.24
CA LYS A 71 12.96 2.58 22.50
C LYS A 71 11.63 2.51 23.29
N GLN A 72 11.19 1.31 23.71
CA GLN A 72 9.91 1.08 24.41
C GLN A 72 8.69 1.56 23.60
N VAL A 73 8.77 1.48 22.27
CA VAL A 73 7.70 1.85 21.34
C VAL A 73 6.88 0.59 21.01
N GLU A 74 5.58 0.64 21.29
CA GLU A 74 4.67 -0.42 20.87
C GLU A 74 4.52 -0.42 19.34
N SER A 75 4.47 -1.60 18.74
CA SER A 75 4.27 -1.75 17.31
C SER A 75 3.36 -2.92 16.95
N CYS A 76 2.77 -2.85 15.79
CA CYS A 76 2.00 -3.94 15.17
C CYS A 76 2.22 -3.89 13.66
N TYR A 77 1.99 -5.00 12.98
CA TYR A 77 1.85 -4.98 11.53
C TYR A 77 0.46 -4.48 11.15
N ILE A 78 0.37 -3.59 10.16
CA ILE A 78 -0.90 -3.05 9.68
C ILE A 78 -0.99 -3.12 8.16
N GLU A 79 -2.12 -3.59 7.64
CA GLU A 79 -2.40 -3.71 6.21
C GLU A 79 -3.91 -3.57 5.94
N THR A 80 -4.32 -3.56 4.68
CA THR A 80 -5.71 -3.49 4.22
C THR A 80 -6.02 -4.60 3.22
N ASN A 81 -7.28 -5.04 3.16
CA ASN A 81 -7.71 -6.07 2.23
C ASN A 81 -7.49 -5.67 0.77
N VAL A 82 -7.21 -6.64 -0.09
CA VAL A 82 -7.04 -6.40 -1.53
C VAL A 82 -8.39 -6.30 -2.25
N LEU A 83 -8.37 -5.69 -3.44
CA LEU A 83 -9.56 -5.50 -4.26
C LEU A 83 -9.96 -6.75 -5.04
N TYR A 84 -8.99 -7.53 -5.49
CA TYR A 84 -9.17 -8.72 -6.33
C TYR A 84 -9.49 -9.97 -5.51
N GLY A 85 -9.96 -11.02 -6.19
CA GLY A 85 -10.13 -12.35 -5.58
C GLY A 85 -8.75 -13.01 -5.38
N GLY A 86 -8.32 -13.13 -4.13
CA GLY A 86 -7.03 -13.68 -3.75
C GLY A 86 -7.01 -14.05 -2.28
N SER A 87 -5.84 -14.43 -1.78
CA SER A 87 -5.66 -14.90 -0.41
C SER A 87 -5.68 -13.79 0.65
N ARG A 88 -5.93 -12.53 0.25
CA ARG A 88 -5.98 -11.36 1.13
C ARG A 88 -7.24 -10.51 0.92
N ASN A 89 -8.31 -11.10 0.39
CA ASN A 89 -9.52 -10.37 0.01
C ASN A 89 -10.50 -10.13 1.17
N ASN A 90 -10.31 -10.76 2.31
CA ASN A 90 -11.02 -10.48 3.56
C ASN A 90 -10.09 -10.70 4.75
N ARG A 91 -10.44 -10.14 5.90
CA ARG A 91 -9.63 -10.16 7.13
C ARG A 91 -9.23 -11.57 7.54
N THR A 92 -10.19 -12.51 7.57
CA THR A 92 -9.94 -13.88 8.05
C THR A 92 -8.89 -14.59 7.21
N ILE A 93 -9.06 -14.60 5.88
CA ILE A 93 -8.11 -15.24 4.96
C ILE A 93 -6.78 -14.46 4.92
N HIS A 94 -6.84 -13.13 5.00
CA HIS A 94 -5.67 -12.27 5.01
C HIS A 94 -4.76 -12.52 6.21
N LEU A 95 -5.33 -12.66 7.42
CA LEU A 95 -4.59 -13.01 8.63
C LEU A 95 -3.94 -14.41 8.52
N THR A 96 -4.65 -15.37 7.91
CA THR A 96 -4.11 -16.71 7.66
C THR A 96 -2.90 -16.63 6.71
N THR A 97 -3.05 -15.93 5.58
CA THR A 97 -1.96 -15.74 4.61
C THR A 97 -0.75 -15.05 5.22
N ALA A 98 -0.96 -14.00 6.02
CA ALA A 98 0.14 -13.30 6.70
C ALA A 98 0.92 -14.24 7.62
N ARG A 99 0.23 -15.09 8.41
CA ARG A 99 0.85 -16.08 9.29
C ARG A 99 1.57 -17.18 8.50
N GLU A 100 0.96 -17.68 7.42
CA GLU A 100 1.60 -18.66 6.51
C GLU A 100 2.89 -18.10 5.89
N HIS A 101 2.96 -16.78 5.69
CA HIS A 101 4.15 -16.06 5.20
C HIS A 101 5.10 -15.63 6.33
N GLY A 102 4.91 -16.13 7.56
CA GLY A 102 5.84 -15.94 8.68
C GLY A 102 5.67 -14.66 9.50
N PHE A 103 4.66 -13.82 9.22
CA PHE A 103 4.40 -12.61 10.01
C PHE A 103 3.79 -12.95 11.37
N THR A 104 4.65 -13.31 12.33
CA THR A 104 4.26 -13.75 13.69
C THR A 104 4.92 -12.95 14.80
N GLN A 105 5.89 -12.07 14.48
CA GLN A 105 6.68 -11.30 15.46
C GLN A 105 5.85 -10.23 16.18
N LEU A 106 4.83 -9.70 15.53
CA LEU A 106 3.94 -8.67 16.04
C LEU A 106 2.48 -9.04 15.82
N GLN A 107 1.59 -8.39 16.55
CA GLN A 107 0.16 -8.47 16.26
C GLN A 107 -0.13 -7.91 14.87
N ILE A 108 -1.15 -8.45 14.20
CA ILE A 108 -1.55 -8.01 12.85
C ILE A 108 -2.90 -7.31 12.92
N GLU A 109 -2.97 -6.11 12.39
CA GLU A 109 -4.18 -5.33 12.22
C GLU A 109 -4.57 -5.25 10.73
N ILE A 110 -5.81 -5.63 10.38
CA ILE A 110 -6.40 -5.38 9.08
C ILE A 110 -7.30 -4.15 9.21
N ALA A 111 -6.82 -3.04 8.67
CA ALA A 111 -7.30 -1.70 8.98
C ALA A 111 -8.66 -1.31 8.37
N ASP A 112 -9.17 -2.09 7.38
CA ASP A 112 -10.40 -1.80 6.66
C ASP A 112 -11.54 -2.78 6.94
N GLY A 113 -11.47 -3.49 8.09
CA GLY A 113 -12.53 -4.41 8.55
C GLY A 113 -12.54 -5.75 7.83
N GLU A 114 -13.63 -6.52 7.99
CA GLU A 114 -13.68 -7.91 7.51
C GLU A 114 -13.58 -8.01 5.98
N VAL A 115 -14.29 -7.16 5.24
CA VAL A 115 -14.34 -7.19 3.76
C VAL A 115 -13.94 -5.86 3.11
N GLY A 116 -13.20 -5.03 3.82
CA GLY A 116 -12.73 -3.73 3.34
C GLY A 116 -13.78 -2.62 3.39
N GLN A 117 -14.79 -2.76 4.26
CA GLN A 117 -15.92 -1.84 4.42
C GLN A 117 -15.64 -0.67 5.38
N ASP A 118 -14.64 -0.80 6.26
CA ASP A 118 -14.38 0.19 7.31
C ASP A 118 -13.44 1.29 6.79
N TYR A 119 -13.97 2.49 6.65
CA TYR A 119 -13.21 3.64 6.14
C TYR A 119 -13.68 4.96 6.78
N TYR A 120 -12.82 5.95 6.72
CA TYR A 120 -13.20 7.34 6.88
C TYR A 120 -12.93 8.12 5.58
N ILE A 121 -13.58 9.26 5.45
CA ILE A 121 -13.40 10.14 4.29
C ILE A 121 -12.35 11.18 4.66
N GLN A 122 -11.26 11.23 3.87
CA GLN A 122 -10.30 12.31 3.91
C GLN A 122 -10.58 13.26 2.76
N GLU A 123 -10.93 14.50 3.09
CA GLU A 123 -11.09 15.56 2.09
C GLU A 123 -9.73 16.12 1.69
N ILE A 124 -9.56 16.39 0.39
CA ILE A 124 -8.34 16.94 -0.19
C ILE A 124 -8.67 17.90 -1.34
N ALA A 125 -7.72 18.74 -1.72
CA ALA A 125 -7.79 19.52 -2.95
C ALA A 125 -7.04 18.81 -4.10
N GLY A 126 -7.33 17.51 -4.28
CA GLY A 126 -6.64 16.69 -5.26
C GLY A 126 -7.04 17.00 -6.71
N ARG A 127 -6.22 16.51 -7.63
CA ARG A 127 -6.45 16.67 -9.08
C ARG A 127 -7.60 15.79 -9.59
N GLN A 128 -7.71 14.55 -9.09
CA GLN A 128 -8.70 13.55 -9.52
C GLN A 128 -9.81 13.38 -8.49
N PHE A 129 -9.48 13.54 -7.20
CA PHE A 129 -10.42 13.31 -6.11
C PHE A 129 -10.50 14.53 -5.20
N LYS A 130 -11.73 14.78 -4.68
CA LYS A 130 -11.96 15.72 -3.57
C LYS A 130 -12.14 14.98 -2.25
N LYS A 131 -12.40 13.67 -2.31
CA LYS A 131 -12.65 12.78 -1.16
C LYS A 131 -11.96 11.45 -1.42
N CYS A 132 -11.16 11.01 -0.47
CA CYS A 132 -10.48 9.73 -0.49
C CYS A 132 -11.00 8.83 0.64
N TYR A 133 -11.20 7.55 0.35
CA TYR A 133 -11.67 6.55 1.33
C TYR A 133 -10.48 5.82 1.94
N ILE A 134 -10.04 6.29 3.10
CA ILE A 134 -8.91 5.75 3.84
C ILE A 134 -9.42 4.74 4.88
N ALA A 135 -8.72 3.64 5.08
CA ALA A 135 -9.11 2.61 6.04
C ALA A 135 -9.13 3.16 7.49
N SER A 136 -10.18 2.85 8.23
CA SER A 136 -10.43 3.42 9.56
C SER A 136 -9.36 3.09 10.60
N GLY A 137 -8.72 1.91 10.49
CA GLY A 137 -7.65 1.50 11.39
C GLY A 137 -6.42 2.40 11.38
N PHE A 138 -6.22 3.22 10.33
CA PHE A 138 -5.13 4.19 10.31
C PHE A 138 -5.43 5.50 11.05
N LYS A 139 -6.70 5.77 11.35
CA LYS A 139 -7.12 7.04 11.94
C LYS A 139 -6.49 7.35 13.31
N PRO A 140 -6.34 6.37 14.21
CA PRO A 140 -5.76 6.61 15.54
C PRO A 140 -4.27 6.94 15.54
N TYR A 141 -3.54 6.61 14.47
CA TYR A 141 -2.09 6.70 14.43
C TYR A 141 -1.61 8.01 13.80
N GLU A 142 -0.85 8.78 14.57
CA GLU A 142 -0.20 10.02 14.10
C GLU A 142 1.14 9.73 13.40
N GLN A 143 1.72 8.56 13.64
CA GLN A 143 3.02 8.17 13.09
C GLN A 143 3.01 6.68 12.73
N LEU A 144 3.52 6.34 11.57
CA LEU A 144 3.76 4.97 11.11
C LEU A 144 5.15 4.86 10.48
N ILE A 145 5.72 3.67 10.51
CA ILE A 145 6.85 3.34 9.64
C ILE A 145 6.28 2.59 8.43
N VAL A 146 6.42 3.20 7.26
CA VAL A 146 5.92 2.65 5.99
C VAL A 146 7.05 1.87 5.34
N LEU A 147 6.96 0.54 5.40
CA LEU A 147 7.94 -0.38 4.84
C LEU A 147 7.48 -0.77 3.44
N ALA A 148 8.22 -0.36 2.43
CA ALA A 148 7.87 -0.63 1.05
C ALA A 148 8.93 -1.49 0.37
N HIS A 149 8.49 -2.56 -0.27
CA HIS A 149 9.28 -3.29 -1.24
C HIS A 149 9.28 -2.48 -2.54
N PHE A 150 10.45 -1.95 -2.90
CA PHE A 150 10.58 -1.18 -4.14
C PHE A 150 10.76 -2.13 -5.34
N LYS A 151 9.91 -2.02 -6.35
CA LYS A 151 9.91 -2.90 -7.54
C LYS A 151 9.05 -2.33 -8.67
N GLY A 152 9.03 -3.02 -9.81
CA GLY A 152 8.11 -2.73 -10.90
C GLY A 152 6.64 -2.95 -10.55
N HIS A 153 5.77 -2.35 -11.34
CA HIS A 153 4.32 -2.56 -11.24
C HIS A 153 3.65 -2.31 -12.60
N THR A 154 2.81 -3.25 -13.01
CA THR A 154 2.19 -3.25 -14.35
C THR A 154 1.43 -1.96 -14.68
N LEU A 155 0.68 -1.40 -13.74
CA LEU A 155 -0.15 -0.20 -13.95
C LEU A 155 0.52 1.09 -13.48
N ALA A 156 1.17 1.04 -12.31
CA ALA A 156 1.80 2.22 -11.71
C ALA A 156 3.19 2.51 -12.26
N GLY A 157 3.78 1.56 -13.01
CA GLY A 157 5.16 1.62 -13.46
C GLY A 157 6.12 1.08 -12.40
N PHE A 158 6.08 1.59 -11.18
CA PHE A 158 6.82 1.11 -10.03
C PHE A 158 5.97 1.14 -8.75
N GLY A 159 6.47 0.53 -7.69
CA GLY A 159 5.90 0.57 -6.35
C GLY A 159 6.99 0.87 -5.33
N GLY A 160 6.75 1.87 -4.49
CA GLY A 160 7.59 2.32 -3.39
C GLY A 160 6.72 2.94 -2.29
N ALA A 161 7.25 3.92 -1.56
CA ALA A 161 6.56 4.60 -0.47
C ALA A 161 5.24 5.25 -0.93
N LEU A 162 5.25 5.96 -2.07
CA LEU A 162 4.05 6.62 -2.61
C LEU A 162 2.93 5.61 -2.93
N LYS A 163 3.27 4.50 -3.59
CA LYS A 163 2.26 3.47 -3.88
C LYS A 163 1.78 2.76 -2.62
N GLN A 164 2.67 2.55 -1.63
CA GLN A 164 2.30 1.97 -0.34
C GLN A 164 1.31 2.88 0.40
N LEU A 165 1.51 4.20 0.38
CA LEU A 165 0.54 5.17 0.87
C LEU A 165 -0.78 5.10 0.09
N ALA A 166 -0.73 5.13 -1.25
CA ALA A 166 -1.92 5.19 -2.09
C ALA A 166 -2.82 3.96 -1.97
N MET A 167 -2.24 2.76 -2.14
CA MET A 167 -2.98 1.49 -2.14
C MET A 167 -3.05 0.87 -0.76
N GLY A 168 -1.97 0.94 0.01
CA GLY A 168 -1.86 0.27 1.30
C GLY A 168 -2.66 0.93 2.42
N PHE A 169 -2.99 2.22 2.32
CA PHE A 169 -3.84 2.94 3.29
C PHE A 169 -5.30 3.04 2.84
N ALA A 170 -5.57 2.85 1.55
CA ALA A 170 -6.93 2.91 1.04
C ALA A 170 -7.75 1.72 1.51
N SER A 171 -8.99 1.96 1.92
CA SER A 171 -9.99 0.90 2.06
C SER A 171 -10.24 0.24 0.70
N ARG A 172 -10.97 -0.88 0.70
CA ARG A 172 -11.35 -1.54 -0.55
C ARG A 172 -12.06 -0.58 -1.53
N GLY A 173 -12.92 0.31 -1.02
CA GLY A 173 -13.57 1.35 -1.82
C GLY A 173 -12.60 2.38 -2.39
N GLY A 174 -11.59 2.75 -1.62
CA GLY A 174 -10.52 3.62 -2.08
C GLY A 174 -9.69 2.99 -3.19
N LYS A 175 -9.35 1.70 -3.06
CA LYS A 175 -8.68 0.94 -4.12
C LYS A 175 -9.53 0.86 -5.39
N MET A 176 -10.85 0.62 -5.25
CA MET A 176 -11.79 0.60 -6.36
C MET A 176 -11.84 1.96 -7.08
N ALA A 177 -11.89 3.05 -6.33
CA ALA A 177 -11.89 4.40 -6.90
C ALA A 177 -10.63 4.67 -7.73
N GLN A 178 -9.46 4.30 -7.22
CA GLN A 178 -8.19 4.45 -7.91
C GLN A 178 -8.12 3.60 -9.18
N HIS A 179 -8.54 2.33 -9.14
CA HIS A 179 -8.45 1.42 -10.28
C HIS A 179 -9.54 1.68 -11.32
N LEU A 180 -10.79 1.78 -10.94
CA LEU A 180 -11.91 1.71 -11.86
C LEU A 180 -12.80 2.95 -11.89
N SER A 181 -12.77 3.78 -10.84
CA SER A 181 -13.74 4.88 -10.66
C SER A 181 -15.19 4.44 -10.95
N ALA A 182 -15.51 3.15 -10.70
CA ALA A 182 -16.75 2.51 -11.09
C ALA A 182 -17.49 2.00 -9.86
N LYS A 183 -18.81 2.18 -9.86
CA LYS A 183 -19.69 1.59 -8.86
C LYS A 183 -20.12 0.21 -9.33
N PRO A 184 -20.16 -0.81 -8.44
CA PRO A 184 -20.60 -2.15 -8.81
C PRO A 184 -22.07 -2.17 -9.24
N PHE A 185 -22.46 -3.25 -9.92
CA PHE A 185 -23.83 -3.53 -10.31
C PHE A 185 -24.16 -5.01 -10.08
N ILE A 186 -25.44 -5.32 -9.94
CA ILE A 186 -25.91 -6.70 -9.76
C ILE A 186 -26.32 -7.25 -11.12
N ILE A 187 -25.90 -8.50 -11.41
CA ILE A 187 -26.44 -9.29 -12.53
C ILE A 187 -27.68 -10.03 -11.98
N PRO A 188 -28.91 -9.65 -12.38
CA PRO A 188 -30.12 -10.15 -11.74
C PRO A 188 -30.27 -11.67 -11.83
N PHE A 189 -29.91 -12.26 -12.94
CA PHE A 189 -30.04 -13.72 -13.19
C PHE A 189 -29.14 -14.57 -12.30
N LEU A 190 -28.03 -14.04 -11.83
CA LEU A 190 -27.11 -14.69 -10.88
C LEU A 190 -27.51 -14.45 -9.43
N CYS A 191 -28.33 -13.42 -9.17
CA CYS A 191 -28.70 -13.00 -7.83
C CYS A 191 -29.76 -13.92 -7.20
N ARG A 192 -29.42 -14.55 -6.08
CA ARG A 192 -30.34 -15.38 -5.28
C ARG A 192 -31.03 -14.59 -4.15
N LYS A 193 -30.88 -13.26 -4.11
CA LYS A 193 -31.47 -12.37 -3.09
C LYS A 193 -31.16 -12.79 -1.64
N CYS A 194 -30.03 -13.45 -1.38
CA CYS A 194 -29.66 -14.02 -0.07
C CYS A 194 -29.39 -12.97 1.01
N GLY A 195 -29.25 -11.70 0.66
CA GLY A 195 -29.06 -10.59 1.63
C GLY A 195 -27.62 -10.33 2.07
N ALA A 196 -26.66 -11.22 1.84
CA ALA A 196 -25.29 -11.08 2.29
C ALA A 196 -24.63 -9.73 1.92
N CYS A 197 -24.85 -9.28 0.68
CA CYS A 197 -24.34 -7.99 0.21
C CYS A 197 -24.99 -6.78 0.93
N ARG A 198 -26.25 -6.90 1.34
CA ARG A 198 -26.96 -5.82 2.06
C ARG A 198 -26.41 -5.66 3.48
N GLN A 199 -26.06 -6.77 4.14
CA GLN A 199 -25.50 -6.75 5.51
C GLN A 199 -24.20 -5.97 5.61
N VAL A 200 -23.38 -5.97 4.54
CA VAL A 200 -22.08 -5.27 4.50
C VAL A 200 -22.15 -3.90 3.84
N CYS A 201 -23.33 -3.44 3.45
CA CYS A 201 -23.50 -2.14 2.80
C CYS A 201 -23.70 -1.03 3.83
N ALA A 202 -22.63 -0.33 4.20
CA ALA A 202 -22.64 0.73 5.20
C ALA A 202 -23.57 1.92 4.86
N VAL A 203 -24.00 2.06 3.60
CA VAL A 203 -24.83 3.17 3.11
C VAL A 203 -26.22 2.72 2.63
N ASP A 204 -26.60 1.49 2.91
CA ASP A 204 -27.87 0.87 2.52
C ASP A 204 -28.26 1.16 1.04
N ALA A 205 -27.30 0.99 0.14
CA ALA A 205 -27.47 1.25 -1.29
C ALA A 205 -28.08 0.06 -2.04
N ILE A 206 -28.28 -1.12 -1.40
CA ILE A 206 -28.65 -2.35 -2.08
C ILE A 206 -30.14 -2.66 -1.89
N ASN A 207 -30.88 -2.66 -2.98
CA ASN A 207 -32.29 -3.02 -3.00
C ASN A 207 -32.49 -4.41 -3.63
N LEU A 208 -32.89 -5.38 -2.81
CA LEU A 208 -33.19 -6.76 -3.21
C LEU A 208 -34.71 -7.06 -3.30
N GLN A 209 -35.56 -6.13 -2.89
CA GLN A 209 -37.02 -6.33 -2.81
C GLN A 209 -37.71 -6.19 -4.17
N THR A 210 -37.05 -5.50 -5.11
CA THR A 210 -37.59 -5.34 -6.47
C THR A 210 -37.40 -6.60 -7.31
N TRP A 211 -38.18 -6.74 -8.37
CA TRP A 211 -37.98 -7.83 -9.36
C TRP A 211 -36.53 -7.88 -9.84
N TRP A 212 -35.94 -6.73 -10.15
CA TRP A 212 -34.55 -6.55 -10.54
C TRP A 212 -33.74 -6.03 -9.34
N PRO A 213 -32.95 -6.90 -8.68
CA PRO A 213 -32.03 -6.44 -7.63
C PRO A 213 -31.09 -5.37 -8.19
N ARG A 214 -30.93 -4.26 -7.46
CA ARG A 214 -30.13 -3.14 -7.94
C ARG A 214 -29.35 -2.45 -6.84
N ILE A 215 -28.30 -1.76 -7.22
CA ILE A 215 -27.53 -0.87 -6.35
C ILE A 215 -27.90 0.57 -6.70
N ASP A 216 -28.36 1.31 -5.70
CA ASP A 216 -28.62 2.74 -5.82
C ASP A 216 -27.30 3.47 -6.04
N ARG A 217 -27.13 4.03 -7.25
CA ARG A 217 -25.89 4.69 -7.65
C ARG A 217 -25.67 6.03 -6.96
N GLN A 218 -26.70 6.67 -6.43
CA GLN A 218 -26.57 7.93 -5.70
C GLN A 218 -26.03 7.66 -4.29
N LYS A 219 -26.55 6.65 -3.62
CA LYS A 219 -26.08 6.22 -2.29
C LYS A 219 -24.74 5.49 -2.34
N CYS A 220 -24.51 4.66 -3.38
CA CYS A 220 -23.34 3.82 -3.46
C CYS A 220 -22.03 4.63 -3.50
N VAL A 221 -21.13 4.36 -2.59
CA VAL A 221 -19.78 4.97 -2.50
C VAL A 221 -18.70 4.16 -3.24
N GLY A 222 -19.06 3.03 -3.86
CA GLY A 222 -18.10 2.21 -4.62
C GLY A 222 -17.14 1.38 -3.77
N CYS A 223 -17.45 1.10 -2.50
CA CYS A 223 -16.55 0.36 -1.59
C CYS A 223 -16.33 -1.11 -1.97
N ALA A 224 -17.12 -1.66 -2.90
CA ALA A 224 -17.04 -3.04 -3.39
C ALA A 224 -17.10 -4.14 -2.31
N ALA A 225 -17.45 -3.85 -1.06
CA ALA A 225 -17.64 -4.86 -0.02
C ALA A 225 -18.66 -5.92 -0.45
N CYS A 226 -19.75 -5.48 -1.09
CA CYS A 226 -20.78 -6.37 -1.62
C CYS A 226 -20.26 -7.35 -2.69
N THR A 227 -19.25 -6.97 -3.47
CA THR A 227 -18.63 -7.85 -4.48
C THR A 227 -17.84 -8.97 -3.79
N ALA A 228 -17.11 -8.64 -2.71
CA ALA A 228 -16.34 -9.61 -1.94
C ALA A 228 -17.21 -10.61 -1.19
N THR A 229 -18.40 -10.15 -0.74
CA THR A 229 -19.28 -10.93 0.13
C THR A 229 -20.29 -11.78 -0.65
N CYS A 230 -20.46 -11.54 -1.96
CA CYS A 230 -21.48 -12.25 -2.75
C CYS A 230 -21.10 -13.71 -3.00
N PRO A 231 -21.75 -14.72 -2.38
CA PRO A 231 -21.41 -16.12 -2.56
C PRO A 231 -21.80 -16.67 -3.96
N HIS A 232 -22.65 -15.92 -4.67
CA HIS A 232 -23.14 -16.30 -6.01
C HIS A 232 -22.44 -15.52 -7.12
N HIS A 233 -21.40 -14.75 -6.81
CA HIS A 233 -20.67 -13.92 -7.78
C HIS A 233 -21.60 -13.07 -8.66
N ALA A 234 -22.75 -12.62 -8.13
CA ALA A 234 -23.74 -11.86 -8.87
C ALA A 234 -23.41 -10.35 -8.98
N ILE A 235 -22.39 -9.87 -8.30
CA ILE A 235 -22.05 -8.45 -8.24
C ILE A 235 -20.73 -8.20 -8.96
N HIS A 236 -20.79 -7.37 -9.99
CA HIS A 236 -19.68 -7.07 -10.88
C HIS A 236 -19.39 -5.58 -10.96
N THR A 237 -18.23 -5.23 -11.51
CA THR A 237 -17.84 -3.86 -11.89
C THR A 237 -17.59 -3.79 -13.38
N ASN A 238 -17.82 -2.63 -13.97
CA ASN A 238 -17.56 -2.43 -15.40
C ASN A 238 -16.05 -2.25 -15.62
N TYR A 239 -15.37 -3.34 -15.94
CA TYR A 239 -13.92 -3.35 -16.21
C TYR A 239 -13.52 -2.59 -17.49
N LEU A 240 -14.46 -2.33 -18.44
CA LEU A 240 -14.16 -1.50 -19.61
C LEU A 240 -13.84 -0.06 -19.23
N ARG A 241 -14.32 0.43 -18.09
CA ARG A 241 -13.91 1.73 -17.56
C ARG A 241 -12.44 1.83 -17.21
N PHE A 242 -11.76 0.71 -17.03
CA PHE A 242 -10.30 0.68 -16.86
C PHE A 242 -9.57 1.28 -18.09
N LEU A 243 -10.09 1.11 -19.28
CA LEU A 243 -9.52 1.67 -20.51
C LEU A 243 -9.76 3.20 -20.67
N MET A 244 -10.72 3.76 -19.90
CA MET A 244 -11.09 5.18 -19.94
C MET A 244 -10.49 5.96 -18.75
N LEU A 245 -9.54 5.39 -18.04
CA LEU A 245 -8.95 5.99 -16.85
C LEU A 245 -8.09 7.19 -17.23
N GLY A 246 -8.47 8.36 -16.76
CA GLY A 246 -7.52 9.46 -16.56
C GLY A 246 -6.29 8.95 -15.79
N SER A 247 -5.22 9.71 -15.79
CA SER A 247 -3.92 9.31 -15.25
C SER A 247 -4.04 8.52 -13.94
N PHE A 248 -3.76 7.20 -13.98
CA PHE A 248 -3.77 6.33 -12.81
C PHE A 248 -2.78 6.84 -11.74
N THR A 249 -1.65 7.36 -12.20
CA THR A 249 -0.60 7.97 -11.37
C THR A 249 -1.11 9.20 -10.62
N ALA A 250 -1.94 10.06 -11.25
CA ALA A 250 -2.56 11.19 -10.57
C ALA A 250 -3.55 10.74 -9.48
N LYS A 251 -4.26 9.62 -9.69
CA LYS A 251 -5.14 9.02 -8.67
C LYS A 251 -4.35 8.47 -7.49
N LEU A 252 -3.21 7.82 -7.78
CA LEU A 252 -2.29 7.36 -6.74
C LEU A 252 -1.74 8.54 -5.94
N ALA A 253 -1.34 9.63 -6.59
CA ALA A 253 -0.83 10.83 -5.93
C ALA A 253 -1.86 11.43 -4.97
N ASP A 254 -3.12 11.60 -5.42
CA ASP A 254 -4.19 12.10 -4.55
C ASP A 254 -4.40 11.23 -3.31
N TYR A 255 -4.41 9.89 -3.47
CA TYR A 255 -4.56 8.97 -2.35
C TYR A 255 -3.33 8.91 -1.45
N SER A 256 -2.11 9.00 -2.01
CA SER A 256 -0.87 9.11 -1.21
C SER A 256 -0.92 10.35 -0.33
N PHE A 257 -1.33 11.49 -0.90
CA PHE A 257 -1.49 12.74 -0.16
C PHE A 257 -2.53 12.61 0.96
N ALA A 258 -3.72 12.08 0.65
CA ALA A 258 -4.76 11.86 1.64
C ALA A 258 -4.31 10.97 2.80
N ALA A 259 -3.51 9.94 2.52
CA ALA A 259 -3.07 8.96 3.51
C ALA A 259 -2.10 9.53 4.55
N GLN A 260 -1.35 10.59 4.21
CA GLN A 260 -0.35 11.17 5.12
C GLN A 260 -0.79 12.47 5.82
N ILE A 261 -1.96 13.04 5.47
CA ILE A 261 -2.43 14.27 6.13
C ILE A 261 -2.51 14.08 7.64
N GLY A 262 -1.83 14.97 8.38
CA GLY A 262 -1.78 14.94 9.83
C GLY A 262 -0.89 13.84 10.43
N LYS A 263 -0.06 13.18 9.62
CA LYS A 263 0.84 12.11 10.05
C LYS A 263 2.31 12.50 9.89
N GLN A 264 3.13 12.00 10.82
CA GLN A 264 4.59 12.14 10.83
C GLN A 264 5.23 10.78 10.49
N ASN A 265 5.01 10.30 9.28
CA ASN A 265 5.47 8.98 8.87
C ASN A 265 6.98 8.94 8.62
N ILE A 266 7.55 7.76 8.83
CA ILE A 266 8.90 7.39 8.40
C ILE A 266 8.75 6.39 7.26
N TYR A 267 9.54 6.53 6.22
CA TYR A 267 9.52 5.67 5.05
C TYR A 267 10.82 4.87 4.96
N VAL A 268 10.70 3.57 4.72
CA VAL A 268 11.85 2.68 4.45
C VAL A 268 11.54 1.87 3.20
N ASN A 269 12.31 2.08 2.16
CA ASN A 269 12.21 1.36 0.90
C ASN A 269 13.32 0.30 0.80
N PHE A 270 12.94 -0.93 0.53
CA PHE A 270 13.84 -2.04 0.27
C PHE A 270 13.92 -2.25 -1.25
N ALA A 271 15.01 -1.80 -1.87
CA ALA A 271 15.29 -2.01 -3.29
C ALA A 271 16.06 -3.32 -3.48
N MET A 272 15.36 -4.42 -3.25
CA MET A 272 15.85 -5.79 -3.37
C MET A 272 14.80 -6.68 -4.04
N ASN A 273 15.20 -7.85 -4.56
CA ASN A 273 14.30 -8.71 -5.33
C ASN A 273 13.52 -7.92 -6.40
N LEU A 274 14.22 -7.04 -7.11
CA LEU A 274 13.67 -6.05 -8.04
C LEU A 274 12.99 -6.71 -9.24
N THR A 275 11.71 -7.00 -9.17
CA THR A 275 10.92 -7.65 -10.23
C THR A 275 10.17 -6.65 -11.10
N SER A 276 9.72 -7.09 -12.29
CA SER A 276 8.84 -6.28 -13.17
C SER A 276 7.39 -6.21 -12.68
N GLY A 277 6.97 -7.13 -11.82
CA GLY A 277 5.61 -7.27 -11.29
C GLY A 277 5.51 -6.90 -9.82
N CYS A 278 4.34 -7.11 -9.25
CA CYS A 278 3.98 -6.71 -7.90
C CYS A 278 3.84 -7.91 -6.96
N ASP A 279 4.14 -7.74 -5.67
CA ASP A 279 3.89 -8.76 -4.63
C ASP A 279 2.42 -9.17 -4.51
N CYS A 280 1.52 -8.43 -5.15
CA CYS A 280 0.11 -8.78 -5.28
C CYS A 280 -0.17 -9.84 -6.38
N GLU A 281 0.83 -10.22 -7.16
CA GLU A 281 0.73 -11.28 -8.14
C GLU A 281 1.17 -12.61 -7.51
N GLY A 282 0.25 -13.56 -7.37
CA GLY A 282 0.46 -14.88 -6.76
C GLY A 282 1.26 -15.83 -7.66
N ARG A 283 2.43 -15.39 -8.15
CA ARG A 283 3.32 -16.19 -9.00
C ARG A 283 4.78 -15.94 -8.68
N LYS A 284 5.61 -16.91 -8.99
CA LYS A 284 7.05 -16.73 -8.94
C LYS A 284 7.49 -15.73 -10.02
N MET A 285 8.35 -14.80 -9.63
CA MET A 285 8.98 -13.83 -10.53
C MET A 285 10.49 -13.91 -10.41
N THR A 286 11.20 -13.49 -11.47
CA THR A 286 12.65 -13.42 -11.49
C THR A 286 13.08 -11.97 -11.29
N PRO A 287 14.00 -11.68 -10.38
CA PRO A 287 14.59 -10.34 -10.26
C PRO A 287 15.22 -9.89 -11.57
N LEU A 288 15.08 -8.60 -11.88
CA LEU A 288 15.61 -7.97 -13.10
C LEU A 288 17.06 -7.54 -12.95
N LEU A 289 17.48 -7.27 -11.71
CA LEU A 289 18.76 -6.66 -11.34
C LEU A 289 19.22 -7.25 -10.01
N PRO A 290 20.53 -7.15 -9.69
CA PRO A 290 21.01 -7.34 -8.33
C PRO A 290 20.32 -6.39 -7.36
N ASP A 291 20.28 -6.77 -6.10
CA ASP A 291 19.75 -5.93 -5.04
C ASP A 291 20.60 -4.66 -4.88
N VAL A 292 19.93 -3.54 -4.65
CA VAL A 292 20.57 -2.22 -4.62
C VAL A 292 20.86 -1.78 -3.18
N GLY A 293 19.88 -1.91 -2.29
CA GLY A 293 20.04 -1.50 -0.90
C GLY A 293 18.75 -1.09 -0.22
N ILE A 294 18.89 -0.48 0.95
CA ILE A 294 17.78 0.03 1.77
C ILE A 294 17.88 1.56 1.82
N PHE A 295 16.74 2.21 1.72
CA PHE A 295 16.63 3.67 1.81
C PHE A 295 15.70 4.03 2.97
N ALA A 296 15.98 5.14 3.67
CA ALA A 296 15.12 5.68 4.71
C ALA A 296 15.01 7.21 4.59
N SER A 297 13.81 7.75 4.79
CA SER A 297 13.55 9.19 4.77
C SER A 297 12.24 9.52 5.50
N THR A 298 12.06 10.78 5.85
CA THR A 298 10.77 11.35 6.26
C THR A 298 9.97 11.91 5.07
N ASP A 299 10.58 11.94 3.88
CA ASP A 299 9.99 12.47 2.65
C ASP A 299 9.69 11.32 1.66
N PRO A 300 8.39 11.03 1.38
CA PRO A 300 8.02 9.90 0.51
C PRO A 300 8.34 10.14 -0.96
N VAL A 301 8.47 11.39 -1.40
CA VAL A 301 8.83 11.75 -2.79
C VAL A 301 10.32 11.58 -3.00
N ALA A 302 11.11 12.11 -2.06
CA ALA A 302 12.57 12.01 -2.09
C ALA A 302 13.06 10.57 -2.06
N ILE A 303 12.48 9.73 -1.19
CA ILE A 303 12.90 8.33 -1.07
C ILE A 303 12.59 7.53 -2.33
N ASP A 304 11.41 7.70 -2.93
CA ASP A 304 11.06 7.01 -4.18
C ASP A 304 11.92 7.51 -5.34
N ARG A 305 12.23 8.82 -5.39
CA ARG A 305 13.14 9.40 -6.38
C ARG A 305 14.55 8.80 -6.22
N ALA A 306 15.10 8.77 -5.02
CA ALA A 306 16.43 8.22 -4.74
C ALA A 306 16.54 6.74 -5.12
N CYS A 307 15.49 5.94 -4.86
CA CYS A 307 15.45 4.55 -5.28
C CYS A 307 15.51 4.42 -6.81
N LEU A 308 14.73 5.21 -7.55
CA LEU A 308 14.75 5.20 -9.02
C LEU A 308 16.12 5.57 -9.57
N ASP A 309 16.74 6.63 -9.02
CA ASP A 309 18.04 7.10 -9.49
C ASP A 309 19.14 6.05 -9.25
N LYS A 310 19.15 5.40 -8.07
CA LYS A 310 20.11 4.34 -7.76
C LYS A 310 19.90 3.07 -8.56
N ILE A 311 18.66 2.69 -8.80
CA ILE A 311 18.33 1.53 -9.67
C ILE A 311 18.78 1.80 -11.10
N ASP A 312 18.55 2.99 -11.63
CA ASP A 312 18.99 3.37 -12.98
C ASP A 312 20.53 3.43 -13.08
N GLU A 313 21.20 3.94 -12.03
CA GLU A 313 22.66 3.97 -11.93
C GLU A 313 23.26 2.55 -11.98
N VAL A 314 22.75 1.62 -11.16
CA VAL A 314 23.20 0.22 -11.13
C VAL A 314 22.93 -0.49 -12.44
N ALA A 315 21.80 -0.21 -13.09
CA ALA A 315 21.43 -0.81 -14.36
C ALA A 315 22.13 -0.17 -15.58
N GLY A 316 22.73 1.02 -15.45
CA GLY A 316 23.25 1.81 -16.55
C GLY A 316 22.17 2.28 -17.56
N LYS A 317 20.91 2.21 -17.19
CA LYS A 317 19.75 2.59 -18.00
C LYS A 317 18.50 2.82 -17.16
N THR A 318 17.50 3.51 -17.71
CA THR A 318 16.18 3.63 -17.06
C THR A 318 15.46 2.28 -17.01
N VAL A 319 15.20 1.77 -15.79
CA VAL A 319 14.56 0.46 -15.55
C VAL A 319 13.04 0.61 -15.46
N PHE A 320 12.55 1.45 -14.54
CA PHE A 320 11.13 1.71 -14.34
C PHE A 320 10.78 3.07 -14.93
N GLY A 321 10.68 3.14 -16.27
CA GLY A 321 10.45 4.40 -16.99
C GLY A 321 9.02 4.93 -16.91
N ARG A 322 8.03 4.03 -16.67
CA ARG A 322 6.62 4.41 -16.59
C ARG A 322 6.26 4.84 -15.17
N GLY A 323 5.26 5.73 -15.05
CA GLY A 323 4.68 6.12 -13.78
C GLY A 323 5.49 7.14 -12.97
N ARG A 324 6.66 7.58 -13.46
CA ARG A 324 7.51 8.55 -12.74
C ARG A 324 6.84 9.90 -12.56
N GLU A 325 5.85 10.23 -13.38
CA GLU A 325 5.04 11.45 -13.24
C GLU A 325 4.27 11.52 -11.90
N ILE A 326 4.19 10.44 -11.14
CA ILE A 326 3.65 10.48 -9.76
C ILE A 326 4.48 11.39 -8.87
N LEU A 327 5.80 11.43 -9.07
CA LEU A 327 6.71 12.29 -8.30
C LEU A 327 6.39 13.78 -8.52
N ASP A 328 6.15 14.18 -9.79
CA ASP A 328 5.74 15.55 -10.12
C ASP A 328 4.38 15.92 -9.51
N TYR A 329 3.44 14.98 -9.52
CA TYR A 329 2.12 15.22 -8.95
C TYR A 329 2.15 15.32 -7.43
N THR A 330 2.92 14.47 -6.76
CA THR A 330 3.02 14.47 -5.30
C THR A 330 3.84 15.67 -4.78
N GLU A 331 4.89 16.07 -5.50
CA GLU A 331 5.64 17.30 -5.20
C GLU A 331 4.74 18.54 -5.32
N LYS A 332 3.93 18.65 -6.39
CA LYS A 332 2.94 19.74 -6.56
C LYS A 332 1.85 19.75 -5.49
N LEU A 333 1.53 18.62 -4.87
CA LEU A 333 0.62 18.53 -3.73
C LEU A 333 1.30 18.91 -2.40
N GLY A 334 2.61 19.18 -2.41
CA GLY A 334 3.37 19.53 -1.20
C GLY A 334 3.68 18.32 -0.30
N MET A 335 3.74 17.11 -0.85
CA MET A 335 4.06 15.90 -0.09
C MET A 335 5.53 15.76 0.26
N GLY A 336 6.40 16.40 -0.48
CA GLY A 336 7.85 16.28 -0.38
C GLY A 336 8.52 16.87 -1.60
N SER A 337 9.80 16.54 -1.82
CA SER A 337 10.59 17.08 -2.93
C SER A 337 11.39 16.01 -3.66
N GLN A 338 11.49 16.15 -4.98
CA GLN A 338 12.39 15.34 -5.81
C GLN A 338 13.86 15.75 -5.65
N GLN A 339 14.13 16.93 -5.05
CA GLN A 339 15.48 17.37 -4.72
C GLN A 339 15.87 16.82 -3.34
N TYR A 340 16.87 15.97 -3.31
CA TYR A 340 17.32 15.31 -2.10
C TYR A 340 18.84 15.28 -1.97
N GLN A 341 19.32 15.11 -0.74
CA GLN A 341 20.69 14.77 -0.42
C GLN A 341 20.73 13.29 -0.02
N LEU A 342 21.56 12.49 -0.68
CA LEU A 342 21.79 11.10 -0.34
C LEU A 342 22.96 10.97 0.61
N GLU A 343 22.76 10.33 1.75
CA GLU A 343 23.79 10.03 2.75
C GLU A 343 23.92 8.52 2.89
N THR A 344 25.12 7.99 2.67
CA THR A 344 25.41 6.56 2.85
C THR A 344 25.75 6.25 4.30
N VAL A 345 25.14 5.19 4.90
CA VAL A 345 25.22 4.82 6.31
C VAL A 345 25.74 3.39 6.50
#